data_48249be5b7c1bce9ce1938a4f76b4ec8
#
_entry.id   48249be5b7c1bce9ce1938a4f76b4ec8
#
_cell.length_a   1.000
_cell.length_b   1.000
_cell.length_c   1.000
_cell.angle_alpha   90.00
_cell.angle_beta   90.00
_cell.angle_gamma   90.00
#
_symmetry.space_group_name_H-M   'P 1'
#
loop_
_entity.id
_entity.type
_entity.pdbx_description
1 polymer ?
#
loop_
_entity_poly.entity_id
_entity_poly.type
_entity_poly.pdbx_seq_one_letter_code
_entity_poly.pdbx_strand_id
1 'polypeptide(L)'
;MAQAFFGGVHPNDMKAATNEKAIEQLQAPAQVVIPMSMHFGAPCTPTVSKGDYVKLGQKIGEFKGLGAPIHASVSGTVAAVEPRPYSMGGKVMSVVIDNDFKDELSEEVKAPADPDALSVEEMVEMVKQAGIVGMGGATFPTHVKISGGIGKVDTVIINGAECEPYITGDHRAMLERPAEIIGGCCYLAKMFGVNKVVIGVEDNKKNGIEALSKVIAEQKAPVVVESLRCRYPQGGEKQLCQAITGKQVPPGGLPANIGCAVFNINTTIAIYHAIKDGMPVVRKVVTVSGSGVVEPKNLECPIGTPVSLLFDACGGLKDETFKLIAGGPMMGMAQASADFPVAKGTGAVLAFAGNENKVSADPTCIRCGRGVEACPMHLEPLYLYLYVQKNRIEDLEAAHVMDCIECGACSYICPGRLHLTHSFKVGKQKVKEAAAKAKAAAEAAKAAEEAKKEA
;
A
#
# COMPACT_ATOMS: atom_id res chain seq x y z
N MET A 1 24.93 4.78 -12.07
CA MET A 1 24.29 5.82 -11.21
C MET A 1 22.81 5.80 -11.54
N ALA A 2 21.95 5.62 -10.55
CA ALA A 2 20.49 5.71 -10.74
C ALA A 2 20.11 7.06 -11.35
N GLN A 3 19.20 7.04 -12.31
CA GLN A 3 18.72 8.26 -12.97
C GLN A 3 17.70 8.97 -12.06
N ALA A 4 17.69 10.30 -12.08
CA ALA A 4 16.69 11.06 -11.31
C ALA A 4 15.40 11.21 -12.13
N PHE A 5 14.23 11.14 -11.47
CA PHE A 5 12.97 11.57 -12.08
C PHE A 5 12.82 13.10 -11.97
N PHE A 6 11.94 13.68 -12.77
CA PHE A 6 11.61 15.11 -12.73
C PHE A 6 10.70 15.45 -11.55
N GLY A 7 10.74 16.70 -11.06
CA GLY A 7 9.86 17.19 -9.99
C GLY A 7 10.22 16.62 -8.62
N GLY A 8 9.22 16.41 -7.78
CA GLY A 8 9.39 15.95 -6.40
C GLY A 8 9.72 17.08 -5.43
N VAL A 9 9.74 16.73 -4.15
CA VAL A 9 10.02 17.63 -3.02
C VAL A 9 10.94 16.96 -2.00
N HIS A 10 11.48 17.73 -1.07
CA HIS A 10 12.33 17.25 0.02
C HIS A 10 11.68 17.60 1.38
N PRO A 11 10.67 16.84 1.82
CA PRO A 11 10.13 17.02 3.16
C PRO A 11 11.15 16.58 4.20
N ASN A 12 11.07 17.16 5.39
CA ASN A 12 11.81 16.63 6.54
C ASN A 12 11.30 15.21 6.79
N ASP A 13 12.18 14.22 6.83
CA ASP A 13 11.81 12.81 6.86
C ASP A 13 11.22 12.35 8.20
N MET A 14 11.51 13.06 9.31
CA MET A 14 10.93 12.81 10.65
C MET A 14 11.04 11.35 11.12
N LYS A 15 12.05 10.62 10.64
CA LYS A 15 12.23 9.16 10.88
C LYS A 15 12.98 8.84 12.16
N ALA A 16 13.71 9.80 12.73
CA ALA A 16 14.58 9.60 13.90
C ALA A 16 13.86 9.01 15.12
N ALA A 17 12.54 9.20 15.24
CA ALA A 17 11.76 8.67 16.37
C ALA A 17 11.66 7.14 16.40
N THR A 18 11.81 6.46 15.23
CA THR A 18 11.52 5.03 15.10
C THR A 18 12.55 4.24 14.27
N ASN A 19 13.40 4.88 13.46
CA ASN A 19 14.32 4.20 12.53
C ASN A 19 15.40 3.35 13.22
N GLU A 20 15.78 3.69 14.45
CA GLU A 20 16.77 2.94 15.24
C GLU A 20 16.14 1.96 16.24
N LYS A 21 14.81 1.98 16.41
CA LYS A 21 14.10 1.07 17.30
C LYS A 21 13.70 -0.20 16.58
N ALA A 22 13.98 -1.35 17.20
CA ALA A 22 13.56 -2.64 16.68
C ALA A 22 12.03 -2.73 16.56
N ILE A 23 11.57 -3.61 15.66
CA ILE A 23 10.14 -3.95 15.55
C ILE A 23 9.72 -4.69 16.82
N GLU A 24 8.73 -4.16 17.54
CA GLU A 24 8.18 -4.80 18.72
C GLU A 24 6.96 -5.65 18.34
N GLN A 25 6.88 -6.88 18.90
CA GLN A 25 5.71 -7.74 18.73
C GLN A 25 4.58 -7.26 19.65
N LEU A 26 3.46 -6.84 19.06
CA LEU A 26 2.26 -6.55 19.84
C LEU A 26 1.54 -7.86 20.14
N GLN A 27 1.20 -8.08 21.42
CA GLN A 27 0.36 -9.18 21.84
C GLN A 27 -0.99 -9.09 21.13
N ALA A 28 -1.50 -10.24 20.65
CA ALA A 28 -2.80 -10.29 20.00
C ALA A 28 -3.90 -9.78 20.97
N PRO A 29 -4.81 -8.92 20.51
CA PRO A 29 -5.90 -8.42 21.37
C PRO A 29 -6.95 -9.49 21.66
N ALA A 30 -7.80 -9.26 22.66
CA ALA A 30 -8.92 -10.15 22.98
C ALA A 30 -9.94 -10.27 21.83
N GLN A 31 -9.97 -9.28 20.94
CA GLN A 31 -10.86 -9.29 19.77
C GLN A 31 -10.15 -8.64 18.58
N VAL A 32 -10.28 -9.27 17.41
CA VAL A 32 -9.86 -8.69 16.13
C VAL A 32 -11.07 -8.43 15.23
N VAL A 33 -10.99 -7.37 14.41
CA VAL A 33 -12.02 -7.00 13.43
C VAL A 33 -11.38 -7.08 12.04
N ILE A 34 -11.71 -8.10 11.26
CA ILE A 34 -11.07 -8.38 9.97
C ILE A 34 -11.97 -7.89 8.83
N PRO A 35 -11.63 -6.77 8.15
CA PRO A 35 -12.42 -6.24 7.04
C PRO A 35 -12.42 -7.17 5.84
N MET A 36 -13.57 -7.33 5.19
CA MET A 36 -13.71 -8.11 3.95
C MET A 36 -13.32 -7.28 2.69
N SER A 37 -12.81 -6.07 2.87
CA SER A 37 -12.37 -5.17 1.79
C SER A 37 -10.93 -4.69 2.05
N MET A 38 -9.94 -5.57 1.87
CA MET A 38 -8.53 -5.29 2.12
C MET A 38 -7.65 -5.39 0.85
N HIS A 39 -8.28 -5.34 -0.34
CA HIS A 39 -7.58 -5.41 -1.61
C HIS A 39 -8.32 -4.58 -2.67
N PHE A 40 -7.61 -4.27 -3.75
CA PHE A 40 -8.22 -3.68 -4.94
C PHE A 40 -9.12 -4.72 -5.61
N GLY A 41 -10.36 -4.33 -5.93
CA GLY A 41 -11.39 -5.18 -6.50
C GLY A 41 -12.66 -5.21 -5.64
N ALA A 42 -13.56 -6.15 -5.91
CA ALA A 42 -14.79 -6.31 -5.13
C ALA A 42 -14.48 -6.88 -3.73
N PRO A 43 -15.21 -6.47 -2.68
CA PRO A 43 -15.06 -7.05 -1.35
C PRO A 43 -15.23 -8.57 -1.35
N CYS A 44 -14.52 -9.26 -0.45
CA CYS A 44 -14.72 -10.69 -0.21
C CYS A 44 -16.10 -10.96 0.41
N THR A 45 -16.65 -12.12 0.10
CA THR A 45 -17.78 -12.68 0.80
C THR A 45 -17.28 -13.47 2.01
N PRO A 46 -17.76 -13.22 3.25
CA PRO A 46 -17.43 -14.06 4.39
C PRO A 46 -17.82 -15.52 4.15
N THR A 47 -16.95 -16.44 4.55
CA THR A 47 -17.17 -17.90 4.46
C THR A 47 -17.52 -18.51 5.81
N VAL A 48 -17.62 -17.68 6.85
CA VAL A 48 -17.92 -18.05 8.23
C VAL A 48 -19.08 -17.25 8.77
N SER A 49 -19.72 -17.79 9.81
CA SER A 49 -20.89 -17.22 10.50
C SER A 49 -20.62 -17.03 11.99
N LYS A 50 -21.45 -16.21 12.65
CA LYS A 50 -21.41 -16.06 14.11
C LYS A 50 -21.53 -17.41 14.82
N GLY A 51 -20.61 -17.67 15.74
CA GLY A 51 -20.50 -18.90 16.52
C GLY A 51 -19.52 -19.93 15.97
N ASP A 52 -19.06 -19.78 14.73
CA ASP A 52 -18.05 -20.68 14.15
C ASP A 52 -16.71 -20.50 14.87
N TYR A 53 -16.02 -21.61 15.13
CA TYR A 53 -14.63 -21.59 15.57
C TYR A 53 -13.71 -21.52 14.36
N VAL A 54 -12.73 -20.63 14.39
CA VAL A 54 -11.73 -20.46 13.33
C VAL A 54 -10.33 -20.62 13.88
N LYS A 55 -9.42 -21.10 13.03
CA LYS A 55 -8.01 -21.29 13.34
C LYS A 55 -7.17 -20.20 12.70
N LEU A 56 -5.99 -19.93 13.28
CA LEU A 56 -5.02 -18.99 12.71
C LEU A 56 -4.63 -19.41 11.28
N GLY A 57 -4.73 -18.48 10.33
CA GLY A 57 -4.44 -18.74 8.92
C GLY A 57 -5.58 -19.40 8.14
N GLN A 58 -6.69 -19.75 8.75
CA GLN A 58 -7.87 -20.28 8.06
C GLN A 58 -8.48 -19.21 7.14
N LYS A 59 -8.87 -19.60 5.93
CA LYS A 59 -9.57 -18.69 5.01
C LYS A 59 -10.99 -18.41 5.51
N ILE A 60 -11.29 -17.12 5.73
CA ILE A 60 -12.58 -16.63 6.23
C ILE A 60 -13.30 -15.68 5.26
N GLY A 61 -12.65 -15.32 4.15
CA GLY A 61 -13.22 -14.47 3.11
C GLY A 61 -12.78 -14.91 1.73
N GLU A 62 -13.76 -15.14 0.83
CA GLU A 62 -13.53 -15.56 -0.55
C GLU A 62 -13.85 -14.42 -1.51
N PHE A 63 -13.04 -14.26 -2.54
CA PHE A 63 -13.21 -13.22 -3.56
C PHE A 63 -13.81 -13.77 -4.85
N LYS A 64 -14.46 -12.89 -5.63
CA LYS A 64 -14.92 -13.19 -6.98
C LYS A 64 -14.26 -12.21 -7.96
N GLY A 65 -13.76 -12.73 -9.09
CA GLY A 65 -13.07 -11.91 -10.09
C GLY A 65 -11.71 -11.40 -9.60
N LEU A 66 -11.49 -10.08 -9.61
CA LEU A 66 -10.25 -9.46 -9.14
C LEU A 66 -10.28 -9.29 -7.62
N GLY A 67 -9.36 -9.96 -6.91
CA GLY A 67 -9.29 -9.92 -5.45
C GLY A 67 -8.21 -10.82 -4.87
N ALA A 68 -8.23 -11.01 -3.57
CA ALA A 68 -7.35 -11.91 -2.83
C ALA A 68 -8.08 -12.43 -1.58
N PRO A 69 -7.95 -13.70 -1.19
CA PRO A 69 -8.62 -14.25 -0.02
C PRO A 69 -8.18 -13.57 1.28
N ILE A 70 -9.04 -13.67 2.29
CA ILE A 70 -8.81 -13.09 3.61
C ILE A 70 -8.82 -14.21 4.64
N HIS A 71 -7.88 -14.13 5.60
CA HIS A 71 -7.62 -15.18 6.57
C HIS A 71 -7.82 -14.67 8.00
N ALA A 72 -8.15 -15.58 8.89
CA ALA A 72 -8.18 -15.32 10.32
C ALA A 72 -6.74 -15.07 10.83
N SER A 73 -6.57 -14.00 11.56
CA SER A 73 -5.27 -13.58 12.11
C SER A 73 -5.01 -14.05 13.54
N VAL A 74 -5.98 -14.70 14.13
CA VAL A 74 -5.95 -15.38 15.44
C VAL A 74 -6.83 -16.63 15.37
N SER A 75 -6.70 -17.55 16.33
CA SER A 75 -7.70 -18.59 16.58
C SER A 75 -8.77 -18.09 17.55
N GLY A 76 -10.00 -18.62 17.44
CA GLY A 76 -11.08 -18.25 18.35
C GLY A 76 -12.46 -18.38 17.74
N THR A 77 -13.44 -17.73 18.36
CA THR A 77 -14.85 -17.83 17.95
C THR A 77 -15.30 -16.57 17.22
N VAL A 78 -16.00 -16.73 16.12
CA VAL A 78 -16.60 -15.61 15.38
C VAL A 78 -17.74 -15.00 16.22
N ALA A 79 -17.48 -13.81 16.75
CA ALA A 79 -18.45 -13.07 17.58
C ALA A 79 -19.55 -12.42 16.73
N ALA A 80 -19.18 -11.90 15.54
CA ALA A 80 -20.11 -11.24 14.62
C ALA A 80 -19.58 -11.22 13.19
N VAL A 81 -20.50 -11.12 12.22
CA VAL A 81 -20.23 -10.78 10.82
C VAL A 81 -21.12 -9.59 10.47
N GLU A 82 -20.53 -8.39 10.46
CA GLU A 82 -21.29 -7.14 10.37
C GLU A 82 -20.45 -5.97 9.84
N PRO A 83 -21.09 -4.86 9.39
CA PRO A 83 -20.34 -3.66 8.98
C PRO A 83 -19.62 -2.97 10.15
N ARG A 84 -18.30 -2.78 10.03
CA ARG A 84 -17.44 -2.10 11.01
C ARG A 84 -16.69 -0.92 10.37
N PRO A 85 -16.27 0.10 11.16
CA PRO A 85 -15.48 1.23 10.65
C PRO A 85 -14.24 0.77 9.89
N TYR A 86 -13.86 1.53 8.87
CA TYR A 86 -12.71 1.22 8.02
C TYR A 86 -11.88 2.47 7.69
N SER A 87 -10.58 2.33 7.59
CA SER A 87 -9.63 3.44 7.37
C SER A 87 -9.86 4.22 6.07
N MET A 88 -10.49 3.62 5.06
CA MET A 88 -10.84 4.28 3.80
C MET A 88 -12.16 5.08 3.87
N GLY A 89 -12.75 5.16 5.06
CA GLY A 89 -14.02 5.83 5.33
C GLY A 89 -15.22 4.90 5.30
N GLY A 90 -16.26 5.26 6.05
CA GLY A 90 -17.49 4.48 6.17
C GLY A 90 -17.33 3.17 6.96
N LYS A 91 -18.21 2.22 6.67
CA LYS A 91 -18.23 0.89 7.27
C LYS A 91 -18.16 -0.17 6.17
N VAL A 92 -17.40 -1.24 6.40
CA VAL A 92 -17.31 -2.39 5.50
C VAL A 92 -17.65 -3.67 6.25
N MET A 93 -18.23 -4.65 5.54
CA MET A 93 -18.46 -5.98 6.10
C MET A 93 -17.17 -6.51 6.70
N SER A 94 -17.22 -6.99 7.93
CA SER A 94 -16.09 -7.47 8.70
C SER A 94 -16.44 -8.73 9.49
N VAL A 95 -15.47 -9.61 9.66
CA VAL A 95 -15.57 -10.76 10.58
C VAL A 95 -14.90 -10.34 11.88
N VAL A 96 -15.63 -10.42 12.97
CA VAL A 96 -15.16 -10.13 14.33
C VAL A 96 -14.88 -11.46 15.02
N ILE A 97 -13.66 -11.64 15.55
CA ILE A 97 -13.23 -12.89 16.19
C ILE A 97 -12.81 -12.58 17.62
N ASP A 98 -13.44 -13.26 18.58
CA ASP A 98 -13.00 -13.33 19.97
C ASP A 98 -11.81 -14.29 20.05
N ASN A 99 -10.65 -13.75 20.38
CA ASN A 99 -9.38 -14.48 20.43
C ASN A 99 -9.32 -15.40 21.63
N ASP A 100 -9.01 -16.66 21.44
CA ASP A 100 -8.83 -17.65 22.52
C ASP A 100 -7.38 -17.74 23.00
N PHE A 101 -6.45 -16.98 22.41
CA PHE A 101 -5.03 -16.91 22.72
C PHE A 101 -4.28 -18.24 22.60
N LYS A 102 -4.82 -19.20 21.85
CA LYS A 102 -4.16 -20.51 21.64
C LYS A 102 -3.29 -20.53 20.39
N ASP A 103 -3.55 -19.58 19.44
CA ASP A 103 -2.89 -19.52 18.13
C ASP A 103 -2.92 -20.88 17.39
N GLU A 104 -4.07 -21.60 17.51
CA GLU A 104 -4.25 -22.89 16.86
C GLU A 104 -4.18 -22.72 15.35
N LEU A 105 -3.14 -23.32 14.74
CA LEU A 105 -2.86 -23.18 13.33
C LEU A 105 -3.82 -24.01 12.48
N SER A 106 -4.32 -23.42 11.38
CA SER A 106 -5.17 -24.11 10.42
C SER A 106 -4.39 -25.21 9.68
N GLU A 107 -5.06 -26.32 9.40
CA GLU A 107 -4.52 -27.41 8.58
C GLU A 107 -4.31 -27.01 7.11
N GLU A 108 -4.88 -25.85 6.69
CA GLU A 108 -4.63 -25.24 5.38
C GLU A 108 -3.23 -24.64 5.27
N VAL A 109 -2.61 -24.28 6.41
CA VAL A 109 -1.25 -23.74 6.46
C VAL A 109 -0.26 -24.88 6.44
N LYS A 110 0.32 -25.13 5.27
CA LYS A 110 1.26 -26.26 5.06
C LYS A 110 2.47 -25.77 4.29
N ALA A 111 3.64 -25.93 4.91
CA ALA A 111 4.90 -25.76 4.20
C ALA A 111 5.03 -26.84 3.11
N PRO A 112 5.48 -26.52 1.89
CA PRO A 112 5.81 -27.52 0.90
C PRO A 112 7.02 -28.33 1.35
N ALA A 113 7.10 -29.59 0.90
CA ALA A 113 8.21 -30.46 1.24
C ALA A 113 9.56 -29.93 0.72
N ASP A 114 9.55 -29.33 -0.46
CA ASP A 114 10.70 -28.67 -1.08
C ASP A 114 10.24 -27.41 -1.80
N PRO A 115 10.39 -26.23 -1.15
CA PRO A 115 10.01 -24.95 -1.78
C PRO A 115 10.77 -24.62 -3.06
N ASP A 116 12.01 -25.13 -3.20
CA ASP A 116 12.84 -24.82 -4.35
C ASP A 116 12.49 -25.68 -5.57
N ALA A 117 11.81 -26.82 -5.37
CA ALA A 117 11.32 -27.69 -6.44
C ALA A 117 9.98 -27.26 -7.03
N LEU A 118 9.26 -26.31 -6.39
CA LEU A 118 7.95 -25.84 -6.88
C LEU A 118 8.03 -25.26 -8.29
N SER A 119 7.05 -25.55 -9.12
CA SER A 119 6.85 -24.89 -10.42
C SER A 119 6.43 -23.42 -10.26
N VAL A 120 6.50 -22.66 -11.33
CA VAL A 120 6.04 -21.26 -11.34
C VAL A 120 4.56 -21.15 -11.01
N GLU A 121 3.76 -22.03 -11.59
CA GLU A 121 2.31 -22.10 -11.40
C GLU A 121 1.94 -22.39 -9.93
N GLU A 122 2.64 -23.33 -9.31
CA GLU A 122 2.46 -23.66 -7.89
C GLU A 122 2.81 -22.48 -6.99
N MET A 123 3.94 -21.81 -7.23
CA MET A 123 4.31 -20.60 -6.48
C MET A 123 3.28 -19.48 -6.61
N VAL A 124 2.77 -19.23 -7.83
CA VAL A 124 1.74 -18.22 -8.07
C VAL A 124 0.44 -18.58 -7.35
N GLU A 125 0.05 -19.85 -7.36
CA GLU A 125 -1.14 -20.30 -6.62
C GLU A 125 -0.95 -20.16 -5.10
N MET A 126 0.24 -20.47 -4.55
CA MET A 126 0.53 -20.24 -3.14
C MET A 126 0.45 -18.75 -2.78
N VAL A 127 1.00 -17.85 -3.60
CA VAL A 127 0.89 -16.39 -3.43
C VAL A 127 -0.57 -15.93 -3.44
N LYS A 128 -1.40 -16.51 -4.31
CA LYS A 128 -2.84 -16.23 -4.39
C LYS A 128 -3.56 -16.74 -3.14
N GLN A 129 -3.37 -18.02 -2.76
CA GLN A 129 -4.02 -18.61 -1.59
C GLN A 129 -3.58 -17.96 -0.28
N ALA A 130 -2.35 -17.49 -0.17
CA ALA A 130 -1.88 -16.71 0.99
C ALA A 130 -2.49 -15.30 1.08
N GLY A 131 -3.29 -14.88 0.10
CA GLY A 131 -3.99 -13.59 0.14
C GLY A 131 -3.07 -12.38 0.06
N ILE A 132 -1.92 -12.50 -0.63
CA ILE A 132 -0.92 -11.44 -0.69
C ILE A 132 -1.39 -10.31 -1.61
N VAL A 133 -1.26 -9.09 -1.11
CA VAL A 133 -1.54 -7.83 -1.84
C VAL A 133 -0.35 -6.90 -1.76
N GLY A 134 -0.34 -5.86 -2.58
CA GLY A 134 0.68 -4.81 -2.51
C GLY A 134 0.59 -4.03 -1.19
N MET A 135 1.47 -4.32 -0.22
CA MET A 135 1.40 -3.79 1.15
C MET A 135 2.00 -2.39 1.33
N GLY A 136 2.58 -1.81 0.30
CA GLY A 136 3.13 -0.44 0.29
C GLY A 136 2.32 0.56 -0.55
N GLY A 137 1.07 0.26 -0.92
CA GLY A 137 0.28 1.12 -1.80
C GLY A 137 -1.17 0.70 -1.94
N ALA A 138 -1.66 0.60 -3.18
CA ALA A 138 -3.07 0.41 -3.52
C ALA A 138 -3.65 -1.00 -3.24
N THR A 139 -2.95 -1.85 -2.52
CA THR A 139 -3.39 -3.22 -2.16
C THR A 139 -3.82 -4.08 -3.35
N PHE A 140 -3.16 -3.90 -4.50
CA PHE A 140 -3.45 -4.70 -5.70
C PHE A 140 -3.07 -6.17 -5.48
N PRO A 141 -3.90 -7.14 -5.88
CA PRO A 141 -3.62 -8.57 -5.72
C PRO A 141 -2.31 -9.00 -6.37
N THR A 142 -1.38 -9.52 -5.57
CA THR A 142 0.00 -9.79 -6.00
C THR A 142 0.09 -10.89 -7.05
N HIS A 143 -0.71 -11.95 -6.92
CA HIS A 143 -0.77 -13.04 -7.90
C HIS A 143 -1.20 -12.56 -9.29
N VAL A 144 -2.11 -11.59 -9.37
CA VAL A 144 -2.55 -11.00 -10.65
C VAL A 144 -1.41 -10.19 -11.29
N LYS A 145 -0.66 -9.43 -10.47
CA LYS A 145 0.53 -8.70 -10.95
C LYS A 145 1.60 -9.66 -11.48
N ILE A 146 1.84 -10.77 -10.79
CA ILE A 146 2.82 -11.79 -11.22
C ILE A 146 2.34 -12.44 -12.51
N SER A 147 1.15 -13.03 -12.54
CA SER A 147 0.61 -13.74 -13.73
C SER A 147 0.54 -12.85 -14.97
N GLY A 148 0.14 -11.57 -14.79
CA GLY A 148 0.06 -10.60 -15.89
C GLY A 148 1.42 -10.15 -16.43
N GLY A 149 2.49 -10.35 -15.65
CA GLY A 149 3.86 -9.93 -15.98
C GLY A 149 4.75 -11.06 -16.50
N ILE A 150 4.44 -12.34 -16.26
CA ILE A 150 5.21 -13.48 -16.76
C ILE A 150 5.32 -13.42 -18.28
N GLY A 151 6.55 -13.55 -18.80
CA GLY A 151 6.86 -13.45 -20.23
C GLY A 151 6.87 -12.01 -20.79
N LYS A 152 6.59 -10.97 -19.98
CA LYS A 152 6.59 -9.56 -20.39
C LYS A 152 7.57 -8.71 -19.60
N VAL A 153 7.89 -9.12 -18.37
CA VAL A 153 8.77 -8.40 -17.46
C VAL A 153 10.18 -8.94 -17.57
N ASP A 154 11.13 -8.04 -17.79
CA ASP A 154 12.57 -8.31 -17.81
C ASP A 154 13.28 -7.79 -16.56
N THR A 155 12.63 -6.91 -15.80
CA THR A 155 13.19 -6.24 -14.62
C THR A 155 12.21 -6.26 -13.46
N VAL A 156 12.54 -7.03 -12.42
CA VAL A 156 11.80 -7.01 -11.14
C VAL A 156 12.45 -6.01 -10.20
N ILE A 157 11.65 -5.10 -9.67
CA ILE A 157 12.08 -4.01 -8.78
C ILE A 157 11.42 -4.17 -7.42
N ILE A 158 12.22 -4.20 -6.36
CA ILE A 158 11.72 -4.13 -4.99
C ILE A 158 11.84 -2.70 -4.48
N ASN A 159 10.71 -2.15 -4.10
CA ASN A 159 10.59 -0.81 -3.57
C ASN A 159 10.96 -0.78 -2.09
N GLY A 160 12.19 -0.41 -1.78
CA GLY A 160 12.71 -0.12 -0.46
C GLY A 160 12.95 1.39 -0.23
N ALA A 161 12.39 2.25 -1.08
CA ALA A 161 12.57 3.70 -0.94
C ALA A 161 11.98 4.23 0.36
N GLU A 162 10.73 3.83 0.71
CA GLU A 162 10.02 4.28 1.91
C GLU A 162 10.11 5.80 2.08
N CYS A 163 9.66 6.53 1.05
CA CYS A 163 9.85 7.98 0.93
C CYS A 163 8.86 8.83 1.74
N GLU A 164 7.78 8.24 2.28
CA GLU A 164 6.84 8.93 3.18
C GLU A 164 7.54 9.32 4.49
N PRO A 165 7.42 10.58 4.95
CA PRO A 165 7.93 10.98 6.27
C PRO A 165 7.31 10.15 7.41
N TYR A 166 8.02 10.04 8.52
CA TYR A 166 7.68 9.30 9.73
C TYR A 166 7.71 7.76 9.59
N ILE A 167 7.50 7.19 8.42
CA ILE A 167 7.38 5.74 8.23
C ILE A 167 8.76 5.09 8.18
N THR A 168 8.95 4.00 8.93
CA THR A 168 10.23 3.28 9.04
C THR A 168 10.08 1.76 9.05
N GLY A 169 8.88 1.23 8.81
CA GLY A 169 8.61 -0.21 8.84
C GLY A 169 9.38 -1.01 7.80
N ASP A 170 9.54 -0.50 6.55
CA ASP A 170 10.33 -1.16 5.51
C ASP A 170 11.84 -1.06 5.83
N HIS A 171 12.30 0.09 6.36
CA HIS A 171 13.69 0.26 6.80
C HIS A 171 14.05 -0.73 7.90
N ARG A 172 13.19 -0.86 8.93
CA ARG A 172 13.42 -1.83 10.01
C ARG A 172 13.39 -3.27 9.49
N ALA A 173 12.47 -3.60 8.58
CA ALA A 173 12.43 -4.91 7.94
C ALA A 173 13.74 -5.22 7.17
N MET A 174 14.34 -4.25 6.47
CA MET A 174 15.63 -4.41 5.81
C MET A 174 16.77 -4.73 6.79
N LEU A 175 16.71 -4.20 8.02
CA LEU A 175 17.72 -4.44 9.06
C LEU A 175 17.50 -5.77 9.79
N GLU A 176 16.25 -6.14 10.06
CA GLU A 176 15.90 -7.25 10.94
C GLU A 176 15.59 -8.55 10.19
N ARG A 177 15.15 -8.45 8.92
CA ARG A 177 14.70 -9.59 8.08
C ARG A 177 15.33 -9.59 6.68
N PRO A 178 16.63 -9.23 6.52
CA PRO A 178 17.22 -9.15 5.19
C PRO A 178 17.22 -10.49 4.45
N ALA A 179 17.36 -11.63 5.16
CA ALA A 179 17.33 -12.96 4.54
C ALA A 179 15.96 -13.32 3.95
N GLU A 180 14.86 -12.93 4.62
CA GLU A 180 13.50 -13.15 4.13
C GLU A 180 13.22 -12.30 2.87
N ILE A 181 13.72 -11.05 2.85
CA ILE A 181 13.62 -10.18 1.68
C ILE A 181 14.37 -10.79 0.50
N ILE A 182 15.61 -11.24 0.70
CA ILE A 182 16.42 -11.82 -0.38
C ILE A 182 15.82 -13.15 -0.86
N GLY A 183 15.32 -14.00 0.06
CA GLY A 183 14.60 -15.23 -0.30
C GLY A 183 13.36 -14.94 -1.16
N GLY A 184 12.55 -13.96 -0.78
CA GLY A 184 11.40 -13.52 -1.58
C GLY A 184 11.80 -12.96 -2.95
N CYS A 185 12.93 -12.25 -3.05
CA CYS A 185 13.50 -11.82 -4.32
C CYS A 185 13.89 -13.00 -5.22
N CYS A 186 14.46 -14.06 -4.65
CA CYS A 186 14.83 -15.27 -5.40
C CYS A 186 13.58 -15.98 -5.95
N TYR A 187 12.51 -16.08 -5.18
CA TYR A 187 11.23 -16.62 -5.68
C TYR A 187 10.62 -15.74 -6.78
N LEU A 188 10.66 -14.42 -6.62
CA LEU A 188 10.22 -13.51 -7.69
C LEU A 188 11.09 -13.66 -8.94
N ALA A 189 12.42 -13.76 -8.82
CA ALA A 189 13.31 -14.01 -9.94
C ALA A 189 12.92 -15.29 -10.69
N LYS A 190 12.66 -16.38 -9.96
CA LYS A 190 12.22 -17.67 -10.53
C LYS A 190 10.86 -17.54 -11.22
N MET A 191 9.86 -16.92 -10.59
CA MET A 191 8.52 -16.76 -11.17
C MET A 191 8.51 -15.93 -12.46
N PHE A 192 9.33 -14.90 -12.55
CA PHE A 192 9.43 -14.06 -13.76
C PHE A 192 10.45 -14.58 -14.78
N GLY A 193 11.29 -15.55 -14.41
CA GLY A 193 12.38 -16.03 -15.27
C GLY A 193 13.46 -14.99 -15.53
N VAL A 194 13.71 -14.08 -14.57
CA VAL A 194 14.69 -13.00 -14.68
C VAL A 194 16.01 -13.36 -13.96
N ASN A 195 17.12 -12.94 -14.53
CA ASN A 195 18.45 -13.21 -13.97
C ASN A 195 18.85 -12.23 -12.86
N LYS A 196 18.06 -11.17 -12.62
CA LYS A 196 18.41 -10.11 -11.70
C LYS A 196 17.16 -9.42 -11.15
N VAL A 197 17.10 -9.25 -9.82
CA VAL A 197 16.14 -8.41 -9.11
C VAL A 197 16.87 -7.18 -8.58
N VAL A 198 16.24 -6.01 -8.66
CA VAL A 198 16.82 -4.74 -8.18
C VAL A 198 16.04 -4.25 -6.96
N ILE A 199 16.70 -4.05 -5.83
CA ILE A 199 16.13 -3.39 -4.67
C ILE A 199 16.53 -1.92 -4.68
N GLY A 200 15.57 -1.01 -4.87
CA GLY A 200 15.82 0.44 -4.82
C GLY A 200 15.67 0.95 -3.38
N VAL A 201 16.73 1.49 -2.79
CA VAL A 201 16.76 1.99 -1.42
C VAL A 201 17.27 3.43 -1.41
N GLU A 202 16.61 4.36 -0.70
CA GLU A 202 17.10 5.73 -0.58
C GLU A 202 18.40 5.82 0.24
N ASP A 203 19.28 6.74 -0.14
CA ASP A 203 20.63 6.95 0.41
C ASP A 203 20.66 7.40 1.88
N ASN A 204 19.51 7.75 2.46
CA ASN A 204 19.36 7.98 3.90
C ASN A 204 19.24 6.67 4.73
N LYS A 205 19.25 5.50 4.10
CA LYS A 205 19.15 4.17 4.72
C LYS A 205 20.40 3.31 4.47
N LYS A 206 21.60 3.89 4.67
CA LYS A 206 22.87 3.23 4.40
C LYS A 206 23.03 1.87 5.09
N ASN A 207 22.64 1.80 6.37
CA ASN A 207 22.66 0.55 7.15
C ASN A 207 21.73 -0.53 6.56
N GLY A 208 20.57 -0.15 6.00
CA GLY A 208 19.70 -1.08 5.29
C GLY A 208 20.33 -1.61 4.00
N ILE A 209 21.01 -0.73 3.24
CA ILE A 209 21.77 -1.11 2.03
C ILE A 209 22.88 -2.10 2.40
N GLU A 210 23.62 -1.84 3.48
CA GLU A 210 24.71 -2.70 3.96
C GLU A 210 24.18 -4.07 4.41
N ALA A 211 23.08 -4.10 5.19
CA ALA A 211 22.46 -5.34 5.66
C ALA A 211 22.01 -6.24 4.50
N LEU A 212 21.31 -5.68 3.52
CA LEU A 212 20.87 -6.41 2.33
C LEU A 212 22.06 -6.90 1.51
N SER A 213 23.06 -6.02 1.26
CA SER A 213 24.27 -6.35 0.46
C SER A 213 25.07 -7.49 1.07
N LYS A 214 25.13 -7.56 2.40
CA LYS A 214 25.80 -8.66 3.13
C LYS A 214 25.12 -10.00 2.83
N VAL A 215 23.80 -10.09 2.99
CA VAL A 215 23.05 -11.33 2.74
C VAL A 215 23.10 -11.74 1.26
N ILE A 216 23.03 -10.78 0.34
CA ILE A 216 23.17 -11.03 -1.09
C ILE A 216 24.54 -11.70 -1.40
N ALA A 217 25.60 -11.19 -0.80
CA ALA A 217 26.96 -11.76 -1.01
C ALA A 217 27.07 -13.16 -0.37
N GLU A 218 26.55 -13.37 0.83
CA GLU A 218 26.57 -14.67 1.53
C GLU A 218 25.80 -15.75 0.77
N GLN A 219 24.61 -15.41 0.24
CA GLN A 219 23.73 -16.34 -0.48
C GLN A 219 24.02 -16.42 -1.97
N LYS A 220 24.90 -15.55 -2.51
CA LYS A 220 25.14 -15.39 -3.97
C LYS A 220 23.84 -15.20 -4.75
N ALA A 221 22.90 -14.45 -4.15
CA ALA A 221 21.57 -14.25 -4.71
C ALA A 221 21.61 -13.39 -5.98
N PRO A 222 20.70 -13.63 -6.97
CA PRO A 222 20.59 -12.83 -8.18
C PRO A 222 19.91 -11.47 -7.92
N VAL A 223 20.39 -10.75 -6.92
CA VAL A 223 19.80 -9.50 -6.41
C VAL A 223 20.88 -8.42 -6.34
N VAL A 224 20.53 -7.18 -6.65
CA VAL A 224 21.40 -6.02 -6.44
C VAL A 224 20.63 -4.93 -5.70
N VAL A 225 21.34 -4.16 -4.88
CA VAL A 225 20.81 -2.96 -4.24
C VAL A 225 21.27 -1.72 -5.01
N GLU A 226 20.30 -0.90 -5.45
CA GLU A 226 20.56 0.41 -6.05
C GLU A 226 20.29 1.50 -5.03
N SER A 227 21.32 2.31 -4.73
CA SER A 227 21.18 3.48 -3.88
C SER A 227 20.51 4.61 -4.66
N LEU A 228 19.36 5.06 -4.20
CA LEU A 228 18.56 6.11 -4.81
C LEU A 228 18.72 7.41 -4.01
N ARG A 229 18.67 8.55 -4.70
CA ARG A 229 18.68 9.85 -4.05
C ARG A 229 17.39 10.01 -3.20
N CYS A 230 17.53 10.39 -1.94
CA CYS A 230 16.41 10.72 -1.08
C CYS A 230 15.62 11.90 -1.65
N ARG A 231 14.41 11.64 -2.12
CA ARG A 231 13.51 12.61 -2.75
C ARG A 231 12.08 12.08 -2.78
N TYR A 232 11.11 12.87 -2.37
CA TYR A 232 9.71 12.47 -2.43
C TYR A 232 9.07 12.86 -3.78
N PRO A 233 8.31 11.97 -4.50
CA PRO A 233 7.96 10.58 -4.15
C PRO A 233 8.86 9.53 -4.85
N GLN A 234 10.07 9.29 -4.35
CA GLN A 234 11.01 8.29 -4.91
C GLN A 234 10.40 6.87 -4.95
N GLY A 235 9.57 6.53 -3.96
CA GLY A 235 8.83 5.26 -3.91
C GLY A 235 7.58 5.20 -4.78
N GLY A 236 7.23 6.26 -5.51
CA GLY A 236 6.19 6.20 -6.53
C GLY A 236 6.56 5.19 -7.61
N GLU A 237 5.67 4.27 -7.96
CA GLU A 237 5.96 3.14 -8.86
C GLU A 237 6.57 3.60 -10.18
N LYS A 238 6.00 4.65 -10.82
CA LYS A 238 6.51 5.21 -12.09
C LYS A 238 7.86 5.91 -11.91
N GLN A 239 8.04 6.67 -10.83
CA GLN A 239 9.29 7.36 -10.50
C GLN A 239 10.41 6.38 -10.20
N LEU A 240 10.11 5.31 -9.48
CA LEU A 240 11.06 4.25 -9.15
C LEU A 240 11.51 3.50 -10.41
N CYS A 241 10.60 3.14 -11.31
CA CYS A 241 10.93 2.55 -12.60
C CYS A 241 11.88 3.45 -13.40
N GLN A 242 11.57 4.74 -13.50
CA GLN A 242 12.43 5.70 -14.20
C GLN A 242 13.80 5.84 -13.53
N ALA A 243 13.86 5.92 -12.20
CA ALA A 243 15.12 6.07 -11.47
C ALA A 243 16.06 4.87 -11.65
N ILE A 244 15.51 3.66 -11.74
CA ILE A 244 16.30 2.42 -11.86
C ILE A 244 16.63 2.09 -13.32
N THR A 245 15.67 2.25 -14.25
CA THR A 245 15.81 1.75 -15.62
C THR A 245 16.02 2.86 -16.65
N GLY A 246 15.74 4.12 -16.30
CA GLY A 246 15.69 5.24 -17.25
C GLY A 246 14.45 5.26 -18.15
N LYS A 247 13.62 4.21 -18.12
CA LYS A 247 12.40 4.11 -18.91
C LYS A 247 11.24 4.80 -18.20
N GLN A 248 10.38 5.50 -18.95
CA GLN A 248 9.19 6.14 -18.42
C GLN A 248 7.96 5.29 -18.71
N VAL A 249 7.12 5.06 -17.66
CA VAL A 249 5.82 4.43 -17.83
C VAL A 249 4.86 5.42 -18.52
N PRO A 250 4.26 5.06 -19.66
CA PRO A 250 3.42 5.98 -20.42
C PRO A 250 2.17 6.40 -19.63
N PRO A 251 1.51 7.51 -20.03
CA PRO A 251 0.19 7.90 -19.50
C PRO A 251 -0.80 6.74 -19.57
N GLY A 252 -1.59 6.54 -18.50
CA GLY A 252 -2.53 5.40 -18.39
C GLY A 252 -1.87 4.01 -18.34
N GLY A 253 -0.56 3.90 -18.57
CA GLY A 253 0.17 2.63 -18.60
C GLY A 253 0.58 2.11 -17.21
N LEU A 254 1.01 0.84 -17.20
CA LEU A 254 1.54 0.11 -16.05
C LEU A 254 3.04 -0.16 -16.23
N PRO A 255 3.81 -0.44 -15.16
CA PRO A 255 5.22 -0.81 -15.26
C PRO A 255 5.51 -1.95 -16.24
N ALA A 256 4.59 -2.91 -16.38
CA ALA A 256 4.71 -4.00 -17.34
C ALA A 256 4.80 -3.54 -18.81
N ASN A 257 4.28 -2.35 -19.15
CA ASN A 257 4.41 -1.77 -20.50
C ASN A 257 5.85 -1.39 -20.86
N ILE A 258 6.72 -1.27 -19.86
CA ILE A 258 8.15 -0.98 -20.03
C ILE A 258 9.03 -2.15 -19.56
N GLY A 259 8.46 -3.35 -19.39
CA GLY A 259 9.16 -4.55 -18.95
C GLY A 259 9.45 -4.61 -17.44
N CYS A 260 8.80 -3.81 -16.61
CA CYS A 260 9.03 -3.76 -15.16
C CYS A 260 7.89 -4.35 -14.34
N ALA A 261 8.22 -4.96 -13.19
CA ALA A 261 7.26 -5.27 -12.13
C ALA A 261 7.81 -4.75 -10.79
N VAL A 262 6.97 -4.06 -10.01
CA VAL A 262 7.39 -3.42 -8.76
C VAL A 262 6.67 -4.07 -7.58
N PHE A 263 7.42 -4.46 -6.53
CA PHE A 263 6.90 -5.02 -5.29
C PHE A 263 7.46 -4.25 -4.09
N ASN A 264 6.72 -4.17 -2.99
CA ASN A 264 7.18 -3.55 -1.75
C ASN A 264 7.98 -4.55 -0.90
N ILE A 265 8.85 -4.10 0.00
CA ILE A 265 9.63 -4.91 0.95
C ILE A 265 8.75 -5.89 1.71
N ASN A 266 7.70 -5.44 2.40
CA ASN A 266 6.83 -6.31 3.19
C ASN A 266 6.03 -7.29 2.32
N THR A 267 5.66 -6.91 1.09
CA THR A 267 5.05 -7.83 0.12
C THR A 267 6.03 -8.95 -0.26
N THR A 268 7.31 -8.63 -0.42
CA THR A 268 8.36 -9.59 -0.74
C THR A 268 8.60 -10.57 0.42
N ILE A 269 8.59 -10.10 1.66
CA ILE A 269 8.62 -10.95 2.88
C ILE A 269 7.41 -11.88 2.92
N ALA A 270 6.21 -11.36 2.63
CA ALA A 270 5.00 -12.19 2.60
C ALA A 270 5.06 -13.27 1.52
N ILE A 271 5.62 -12.99 0.35
CA ILE A 271 5.87 -13.99 -0.71
C ILE A 271 6.82 -15.08 -0.20
N TYR A 272 7.89 -14.69 0.51
CA TYR A 272 8.82 -15.64 1.11
C TYR A 272 8.11 -16.60 2.06
N HIS A 273 7.33 -16.08 3.03
CA HIS A 273 6.62 -16.92 3.99
C HIS A 273 5.51 -17.75 3.37
N ALA A 274 4.82 -17.24 2.35
CA ALA A 274 3.81 -18.02 1.63
C ALA A 274 4.42 -19.26 0.96
N ILE A 275 5.57 -19.09 0.29
CA ILE A 275 6.23 -20.19 -0.44
C ILE A 275 7.03 -21.09 0.49
N LYS A 276 7.71 -20.53 1.50
CA LYS A 276 8.57 -21.28 2.42
C LYS A 276 7.77 -22.04 3.48
N ASP A 277 6.78 -21.39 4.07
CA ASP A 277 6.08 -21.84 5.26
C ASP A 277 4.60 -22.16 5.02
N GLY A 278 4.05 -21.83 3.83
CA GLY A 278 2.63 -21.91 3.53
C GLY A 278 1.79 -20.86 4.28
N MET A 279 2.43 -19.87 4.91
CA MET A 279 1.76 -18.92 5.80
C MET A 279 1.04 -17.82 5.03
N PRO A 280 -0.26 -17.59 5.24
CA PRO A 280 -0.98 -16.46 4.66
C PRO A 280 -0.65 -15.14 5.38
N VAL A 281 -1.10 -14.02 4.78
CA VAL A 281 -0.90 -12.69 5.36
C VAL A 281 -1.86 -12.49 6.53
N VAL A 282 -1.36 -12.72 7.74
CA VAL A 282 -2.10 -12.61 9.01
C VAL A 282 -1.54 -11.56 9.97
N ARG A 283 -0.33 -11.07 9.74
CA ARG A 283 0.32 -10.03 10.55
C ARG A 283 0.81 -8.88 9.69
N LYS A 284 1.00 -7.72 10.32
CA LYS A 284 1.47 -6.50 9.65
C LYS A 284 2.39 -5.70 10.57
N VAL A 285 3.51 -5.20 10.01
CA VAL A 285 4.32 -4.18 10.66
C VAL A 285 3.70 -2.82 10.38
N VAL A 286 3.45 -2.04 11.42
CA VAL A 286 2.83 -0.71 11.38
C VAL A 286 3.72 0.27 12.13
N THR A 287 4.13 1.36 11.48
CA THR A 287 4.79 2.48 12.16
C THR A 287 3.76 3.33 12.88
N VAL A 288 3.89 3.48 14.19
CA VAL A 288 3.07 4.36 15.03
C VAL A 288 3.93 5.56 15.42
N SER A 289 3.62 6.76 14.92
CA SER A 289 4.49 7.93 15.08
C SER A 289 3.73 9.26 14.99
N GLY A 290 4.47 10.36 15.03
CA GLY A 290 3.94 11.72 14.99
C GLY A 290 4.08 12.43 16.34
N SER A 291 3.91 13.74 16.35
CA SER A 291 4.08 14.59 17.56
C SER A 291 3.06 14.30 18.66
N GLY A 292 1.91 13.71 18.31
CA GLY A 292 0.84 13.34 19.24
C GLY A 292 1.02 11.96 19.90
N VAL A 293 1.99 11.14 19.47
CA VAL A 293 2.29 9.84 20.09
C VAL A 293 3.29 10.02 21.21
N VAL A 294 3.09 9.37 22.35
CA VAL A 294 4.00 9.47 23.51
C VAL A 294 5.31 8.78 23.23
N GLU A 295 5.27 7.51 22.82
CA GLU A 295 6.45 6.66 22.53
C GLU A 295 6.35 6.06 21.12
N PRO A 296 6.79 6.76 20.05
CA PRO A 296 6.74 6.22 18.69
C PRO A 296 7.49 4.90 18.55
N LYS A 297 6.87 3.92 17.84
CA LYS A 297 7.38 2.56 17.66
C LYS A 297 7.01 2.01 16.27
N ASN A 298 7.70 0.93 15.87
CA ASN A 298 7.23 0.02 14.83
C ASN A 298 6.67 -1.22 15.52
N LEU A 299 5.40 -1.51 15.31
CA LEU A 299 4.70 -2.62 15.94
C LEU A 299 4.32 -3.68 14.89
N GLU A 300 4.62 -4.95 15.16
CA GLU A 300 4.07 -6.06 14.38
C GLU A 300 2.86 -6.64 15.11
N CYS A 301 1.70 -6.57 14.48
CA CYS A 301 0.44 -6.98 15.08
C CYS A 301 -0.39 -7.86 14.14
N PRO A 302 -1.34 -8.66 14.67
CA PRO A 302 -2.33 -9.36 13.85
C PRO A 302 -3.16 -8.38 13.01
N ILE A 303 -3.50 -8.76 11.78
CA ILE A 303 -4.48 -8.02 10.97
C ILE A 303 -5.82 -8.04 11.70
N GLY A 304 -6.52 -6.91 11.72
CA GLY A 304 -7.75 -6.75 12.48
C GLY A 304 -7.56 -6.17 13.89
N THR A 305 -6.32 -5.98 14.35
CA THR A 305 -6.05 -5.27 15.62
C THR A 305 -6.61 -3.86 15.56
N PRO A 306 -7.42 -3.42 16.55
CA PRO A 306 -7.88 -2.04 16.64
C PRO A 306 -6.71 -1.05 16.73
N VAL A 307 -6.74 0.03 15.94
CA VAL A 307 -5.65 1.02 15.91
C VAL A 307 -5.49 1.75 17.25
N SER A 308 -6.57 1.90 18.04
CA SER A 308 -6.48 2.43 19.39
C SER A 308 -5.47 1.67 20.25
N LEU A 309 -5.43 0.34 20.17
CA LEU A 309 -4.48 -0.49 20.91
C LEU A 309 -3.02 -0.29 20.46
N LEU A 310 -2.80 0.11 19.20
CA LEU A 310 -1.46 0.47 18.75
C LEU A 310 -0.99 1.75 19.42
N PHE A 311 -1.86 2.75 19.55
CA PHE A 311 -1.55 3.98 20.30
C PHE A 311 -1.32 3.68 21.78
N ASP A 312 -2.16 2.84 22.40
CA ASP A 312 -2.00 2.45 23.81
C ASP A 312 -0.64 1.76 24.05
N ALA A 313 -0.21 0.86 23.16
CA ALA A 313 1.11 0.21 23.22
C ALA A 313 2.28 1.20 23.02
N CYS A 314 2.00 2.38 22.49
CA CYS A 314 2.93 3.49 22.33
C CYS A 314 2.81 4.53 23.46
N GLY A 315 2.29 4.17 24.63
CA GLY A 315 2.11 5.07 25.79
C GLY A 315 0.92 6.01 25.67
N GLY A 316 0.07 5.82 24.68
CA GLY A 316 -1.13 6.63 24.43
C GLY A 316 -0.89 7.87 23.54
N LEU A 317 -1.96 8.63 23.38
CA LEU A 317 -1.94 9.91 22.68
C LEU A 317 -1.81 11.07 23.68
N LYS A 318 -1.12 12.13 23.28
CA LYS A 318 -1.06 13.37 24.07
C LYS A 318 -2.38 14.12 24.04
N ASP A 319 -2.72 14.82 25.12
CA ASP A 319 -4.01 15.51 25.29
C ASP A 319 -4.33 16.51 24.17
N GLU A 320 -3.32 17.22 23.66
CA GLU A 320 -3.44 18.20 22.57
C GLU A 320 -3.45 17.57 21.16
N THR A 321 -3.64 16.26 21.04
CA THR A 321 -3.74 15.59 19.73
C THR A 321 -4.99 16.05 19.00
N PHE A 322 -4.80 16.62 17.79
CA PHE A 322 -5.90 17.17 16.99
C PHE A 322 -6.12 16.45 15.66
N LYS A 323 -5.19 15.56 15.24
CA LYS A 323 -5.27 14.89 13.95
C LYS A 323 -4.69 13.50 13.99
N LEU A 324 -5.45 12.54 13.44
CA LEU A 324 -5.02 11.17 13.18
C LEU A 324 -4.95 10.93 11.67
N ILE A 325 -3.95 10.16 11.22
CA ILE A 325 -3.79 9.79 9.81
C ILE A 325 -3.52 8.28 9.72
N ALA A 326 -4.27 7.58 8.87
CA ALA A 326 -3.93 6.24 8.41
C ALA A 326 -3.03 6.34 7.18
N GLY A 327 -1.81 5.84 7.27
CA GLY A 327 -0.74 6.02 6.27
C GLY A 327 0.21 7.17 6.58
N GLY A 328 0.99 7.61 5.59
CA GLY A 328 1.94 8.72 5.71
C GLY A 328 1.29 10.10 5.60
N PRO A 329 2.01 11.17 5.94
CA PRO A 329 1.44 12.53 5.96
C PRO A 329 1.17 13.10 4.55
N MET A 330 1.78 12.52 3.51
CA MET A 330 1.65 13.01 2.14
C MET A 330 0.48 12.37 1.40
N MET A 331 0.28 11.05 1.53
CA MET A 331 -0.75 10.30 0.81
C MET A 331 -1.82 9.68 1.72
N GLY A 332 -1.60 9.62 3.02
CA GLY A 332 -2.51 9.01 3.98
C GLY A 332 -3.85 9.74 4.11
N MET A 333 -4.79 9.10 4.79
CA MET A 333 -6.14 9.61 5.01
C MET A 333 -6.33 10.06 6.46
N ALA A 334 -6.82 11.28 6.65
CA ALA A 334 -7.22 11.77 7.97
C ALA A 334 -8.38 10.93 8.51
N GLN A 335 -8.31 10.60 9.81
CA GLN A 335 -9.28 9.78 10.52
C GLN A 335 -10.00 10.61 11.57
N ALA A 336 -11.30 10.37 11.74
CA ALA A 336 -12.11 11.02 12.78
C ALA A 336 -11.89 10.41 14.19
N SER A 337 -11.47 9.14 14.24
CA SER A 337 -11.17 8.39 15.47
C SER A 337 -10.13 7.31 15.18
N ALA A 338 -9.63 6.66 16.23
CA ALA A 338 -8.80 5.46 16.12
C ALA A 338 -9.62 4.16 16.07
N ASP A 339 -10.94 4.25 15.92
CA ASP A 339 -11.86 3.12 15.89
C ASP A 339 -11.96 2.50 14.48
N PHE A 340 -10.82 1.96 14.01
CA PHE A 340 -10.74 1.14 12.80
C PHE A 340 -9.61 0.10 12.95
N PRO A 341 -9.70 -1.04 12.26
CA PRO A 341 -8.72 -2.09 12.38
C PRO A 341 -7.51 -1.89 11.46
N VAL A 342 -6.39 -2.50 11.84
CA VAL A 342 -5.23 -2.71 10.96
C VAL A 342 -5.63 -3.63 9.81
N ALA A 343 -5.39 -3.19 8.59
CA ALA A 343 -5.62 -3.95 7.36
C ALA A 343 -4.29 -4.32 6.69
N LYS A 344 -4.32 -5.18 5.67
CA LYS A 344 -3.12 -5.59 4.88
C LYS A 344 -2.33 -4.39 4.33
N GLY A 345 -3.02 -3.30 3.97
CA GLY A 345 -2.42 -2.07 3.44
C GLY A 345 -1.99 -1.04 4.50
N THR A 346 -2.26 -1.27 5.79
CA THR A 346 -1.91 -0.32 6.84
C THR A 346 -0.41 -0.35 7.11
N GLY A 347 0.34 0.63 6.59
CA GLY A 347 1.79 0.74 6.80
C GLY A 347 2.18 1.64 7.96
N ALA A 348 1.30 2.60 8.31
CA ALA A 348 1.51 3.52 9.42
C ALA A 348 0.20 4.06 9.97
N VAL A 349 0.23 4.51 11.22
CA VAL A 349 -0.78 5.36 11.84
C VAL A 349 -0.05 6.51 12.55
N LEU A 350 -0.46 7.74 12.23
CA LEU A 350 0.20 8.94 12.72
C LEU A 350 -0.77 9.79 13.54
N ALA A 351 -0.25 10.39 14.61
CA ALA A 351 -0.98 11.36 15.42
C ALA A 351 -0.20 12.67 15.55
N PHE A 352 -0.90 13.79 15.39
CA PHE A 352 -0.30 15.12 15.46
C PHE A 352 -0.93 15.94 16.57
N ALA A 353 -0.09 16.65 17.35
CA ALA A 353 -0.48 17.45 18.50
C ALA A 353 0.10 18.87 18.42
N GLY A 354 -0.44 19.76 19.25
CA GLY A 354 0.04 21.14 19.40
C GLY A 354 -0.30 22.04 18.22
N ASN A 355 0.57 23.01 17.93
CA ASN A 355 0.35 24.07 16.92
C ASN A 355 0.73 23.66 15.48
N GLU A 356 0.79 22.38 15.15
CA GLU A 356 1.14 21.91 13.81
C GLU A 356 0.00 22.11 12.79
N ASN A 357 -1.20 22.44 13.26
CA ASN A 357 -2.34 22.74 12.39
C ASN A 357 -2.15 24.09 11.68
N LYS A 358 -1.64 24.04 10.46
CA LYS A 358 -1.40 25.21 9.60
C LYS A 358 -2.43 25.33 8.46
N VAL A 359 -3.67 24.89 8.69
CA VAL A 359 -4.73 25.04 7.70
C VAL A 359 -5.07 26.52 7.54
N SER A 360 -5.02 27.03 6.31
CA SER A 360 -5.44 28.40 6.00
C SER A 360 -6.96 28.48 5.95
N ALA A 361 -7.54 29.48 6.61
CA ALA A 361 -8.98 29.74 6.49
C ALA A 361 -9.36 30.22 5.08
N ASP A 362 -8.44 30.88 4.36
CA ASP A 362 -8.64 31.38 3.01
C ASP A 362 -7.43 31.05 2.12
N PRO A 363 -7.35 29.83 1.61
CA PRO A 363 -6.26 29.40 0.74
C PRO A 363 -6.32 30.10 -0.61
N THR A 364 -5.33 30.96 -0.91
CA THR A 364 -5.30 31.79 -2.11
C THR A 364 -4.06 31.48 -2.96
N CYS A 365 -4.27 31.32 -4.28
CA CYS A 365 -3.19 31.10 -5.24
C CYS A 365 -2.45 32.41 -5.56
N ILE A 366 -1.13 32.42 -5.36
CA ILE A 366 -0.23 33.52 -5.73
C ILE A 366 0.45 33.33 -7.09
N ARG A 367 0.09 32.29 -7.86
CA ARG A 367 0.63 31.95 -9.20
C ARG A 367 2.15 31.82 -9.25
N CYS A 368 2.76 31.22 -8.23
CA CYS A 368 4.24 31.11 -8.10
C CYS A 368 4.87 30.00 -8.97
N GLY A 369 4.11 29.14 -9.65
CA GLY A 369 4.63 28.04 -10.48
C GLY A 369 5.16 26.80 -9.71
N ARG A 370 5.44 26.89 -8.42
CA ARG A 370 6.09 25.81 -7.64
C ARG A 370 5.39 24.46 -7.72
N GLY A 371 4.05 24.45 -7.88
CA GLY A 371 3.29 23.20 -8.01
C GLY A 371 3.61 22.46 -9.30
N VAL A 372 3.87 23.17 -10.39
CA VAL A 372 4.26 22.59 -11.69
C VAL A 372 5.67 22.01 -11.60
N GLU A 373 6.61 22.75 -11.04
CA GLU A 373 8.00 22.30 -10.84
C GLU A 373 8.09 21.06 -9.94
N ALA A 374 7.21 20.97 -8.93
CA ALA A 374 7.18 19.83 -8.01
C ALA A 374 6.42 18.61 -8.56
N CYS A 375 5.62 18.76 -9.63
CA CYS A 375 4.80 17.65 -10.11
C CYS A 375 5.65 16.59 -10.83
N PRO A 376 5.77 15.34 -10.31
CA PRO A 376 6.57 14.30 -10.95
C PRO A 376 5.88 13.70 -12.18
N MET A 377 4.66 14.12 -12.48
CA MET A 377 3.84 13.70 -13.62
C MET A 377 3.68 14.80 -14.67
N HIS A 378 4.41 15.91 -14.52
CA HIS A 378 4.37 17.06 -15.43
C HIS A 378 2.99 17.70 -15.63
N LEU A 379 2.11 17.58 -14.62
CA LEU A 379 0.78 18.18 -14.67
C LEU A 379 0.83 19.65 -14.23
N GLU A 380 -0.28 20.35 -14.52
CA GLU A 380 -0.48 21.76 -14.15
C GLU A 380 -1.45 21.91 -12.97
N PRO A 381 -0.99 21.77 -11.70
CA PRO A 381 -1.85 21.70 -10.52
C PRO A 381 -2.82 22.87 -10.36
N LEU A 382 -2.42 24.08 -10.74
CA LEU A 382 -3.29 25.25 -10.65
C LEU A 382 -4.51 25.13 -11.57
N TYR A 383 -4.31 24.75 -12.82
CA TYR A 383 -5.43 24.64 -13.79
C TYR A 383 -6.34 23.48 -13.42
N LEU A 384 -5.79 22.33 -13.03
CA LEU A 384 -6.57 21.21 -12.52
C LEU A 384 -7.43 21.63 -11.32
N TYR A 385 -6.86 22.39 -10.36
CA TYR A 385 -7.61 22.93 -9.23
C TYR A 385 -8.76 23.83 -9.67
N LEU A 386 -8.51 24.79 -10.58
CA LEU A 386 -9.54 25.70 -11.08
C LEU A 386 -10.65 24.95 -11.83
N TYR A 387 -10.32 23.93 -12.61
CA TYR A 387 -11.31 23.13 -13.33
C TYR A 387 -12.19 22.33 -12.35
N VAL A 388 -11.62 21.78 -11.29
CA VAL A 388 -12.41 21.12 -10.22
C VAL A 388 -13.38 22.10 -9.57
N GLN A 389 -12.89 23.30 -9.16
CA GLN A 389 -13.71 24.33 -8.51
C GLN A 389 -14.86 24.80 -9.41
N LYS A 390 -14.64 24.88 -10.72
CA LYS A 390 -15.63 25.30 -11.69
C LYS A 390 -16.42 24.15 -12.32
N ASN A 391 -16.23 22.92 -11.85
CA ASN A 391 -16.90 21.70 -12.36
C ASN A 391 -16.73 21.49 -13.88
N ARG A 392 -15.56 21.87 -14.44
CA ARG A 392 -15.23 21.73 -15.85
C ARG A 392 -14.63 20.35 -16.12
N ILE A 393 -15.50 19.33 -16.30
CA ILE A 393 -15.08 17.92 -16.35
C ILE A 393 -14.28 17.60 -17.63
N GLU A 394 -14.71 18.12 -18.78
CA GLU A 394 -14.03 17.94 -20.06
C GLU A 394 -12.60 18.53 -20.04
N ASP A 395 -12.42 19.70 -19.41
CA ASP A 395 -11.10 20.30 -19.26
C ASP A 395 -10.21 19.52 -18.28
N LEU A 396 -10.79 18.90 -17.25
CA LEU A 396 -10.05 18.02 -16.34
C LEU A 396 -9.51 16.79 -17.08
N GLU A 397 -10.30 16.22 -17.98
CA GLU A 397 -9.89 15.09 -18.81
C GLU A 397 -8.82 15.52 -19.81
N ALA A 398 -9.03 16.62 -20.52
CA ALA A 398 -8.07 17.20 -21.47
C ALA A 398 -6.73 17.60 -20.79
N ALA A 399 -6.78 18.04 -19.53
CA ALA A 399 -5.60 18.34 -18.71
C ALA A 399 -5.02 17.13 -17.99
N HIS A 400 -5.41 15.92 -18.37
CA HIS A 400 -4.86 14.65 -17.89
C HIS A 400 -4.93 14.44 -16.37
N VAL A 401 -6.01 14.86 -15.69
CA VAL A 401 -6.17 14.68 -14.26
C VAL A 401 -6.03 13.22 -13.83
N MET A 402 -6.36 12.27 -14.70
CA MET A 402 -6.27 10.84 -14.44
C MET A 402 -4.83 10.35 -14.27
N ASP A 403 -3.83 11.03 -14.83
CA ASP A 403 -2.41 10.71 -14.66
C ASP A 403 -1.83 11.20 -13.33
N CYS A 404 -2.59 11.98 -12.55
CA CYS A 404 -2.17 12.38 -11.20
C CYS A 404 -2.03 11.16 -10.29
N ILE A 405 -0.85 10.96 -9.72
CA ILE A 405 -0.57 9.86 -8.76
C ILE A 405 -0.94 10.22 -7.31
N GLU A 406 -1.55 11.38 -7.09
CA GLU A 406 -2.04 11.84 -5.79
C GLU A 406 -0.96 11.92 -4.69
N CYS A 407 0.29 12.10 -5.08
CA CYS A 407 1.44 12.08 -4.16
C CYS A 407 1.49 13.25 -3.16
N GLY A 408 0.73 14.32 -3.36
CA GLY A 408 0.72 15.46 -2.43
C GLY A 408 1.87 16.46 -2.58
N ALA A 409 2.87 16.24 -3.44
CA ALA A 409 4.02 17.12 -3.62
C ALA A 409 3.62 18.58 -3.94
N CYS A 410 2.63 18.78 -4.80
CA CYS A 410 2.10 20.11 -5.14
C CYS A 410 1.40 20.79 -3.96
N SER A 411 0.65 20.05 -3.13
CA SER A 411 0.04 20.57 -1.90
C SER A 411 1.10 20.95 -0.86
N TYR A 412 2.12 20.12 -0.69
CA TYR A 412 3.22 20.35 0.24
C TYR A 412 3.99 21.64 -0.06
N ILE A 413 4.35 21.85 -1.34
CA ILE A 413 5.15 23.01 -1.73
C ILE A 413 4.33 24.31 -1.87
N CYS A 414 2.99 24.24 -1.84
CA CYS A 414 2.11 25.37 -2.08
C CYS A 414 2.17 26.42 -0.95
N PRO A 415 2.71 27.63 -1.19
CA PRO A 415 2.74 28.68 -0.17
C PRO A 415 1.33 29.24 0.15
N GLY A 416 0.41 29.19 -0.82
CA GLY A 416 -1.00 29.58 -0.66
C GLY A 416 -1.87 28.53 0.00
N ARG A 417 -1.30 27.35 0.37
CA ARG A 417 -1.97 26.26 1.08
C ARG A 417 -3.26 25.74 0.45
N LEU A 418 -3.31 25.73 -0.88
CA LEU A 418 -4.42 25.16 -1.63
C LEU A 418 -4.52 23.63 -1.37
N HIS A 419 -5.75 23.14 -1.24
CA HIS A 419 -6.05 21.71 -1.09
C HIS A 419 -5.97 20.96 -2.43
N LEU A 420 -4.82 21.05 -3.12
CA LEU A 420 -4.65 20.58 -4.49
C LEU A 420 -4.91 19.07 -4.63
N THR A 421 -4.23 18.24 -3.85
CA THR A 421 -4.35 16.78 -3.93
C THR A 421 -5.78 16.30 -3.65
N HIS A 422 -6.45 16.89 -2.63
CA HIS A 422 -7.84 16.58 -2.34
C HIS A 422 -8.76 16.94 -3.51
N SER A 423 -8.57 18.13 -4.08
CA SER A 423 -9.34 18.57 -5.26
C SER A 423 -9.15 17.62 -6.44
N PHE A 424 -7.93 17.10 -6.66
CA PHE A 424 -7.68 16.15 -7.76
C PHE A 424 -8.34 14.79 -7.52
N LYS A 425 -8.39 14.30 -6.29
CA LYS A 425 -9.17 13.10 -5.94
C LYS A 425 -10.64 13.29 -6.31
N VAL A 426 -11.23 14.44 -5.95
CA VAL A 426 -12.61 14.79 -6.32
C VAL A 426 -12.76 14.91 -7.84
N GLY A 427 -11.82 15.58 -8.53
CA GLY A 427 -11.81 15.73 -9.99
C GLY A 427 -11.79 14.39 -10.72
N LYS A 428 -10.90 13.49 -10.30
CA LYS A 428 -10.80 12.11 -10.85
C LYS A 428 -12.10 11.33 -10.67
N GLN A 429 -12.74 11.47 -9.51
CA GLN A 429 -14.02 10.82 -9.26
C GLN A 429 -15.12 11.34 -10.21
N LYS A 430 -15.20 12.67 -10.40
CA LYS A 430 -16.15 13.28 -11.34
C LYS A 430 -15.93 12.82 -12.78
N VAL A 431 -14.68 12.73 -13.24
CA VAL A 431 -14.35 12.21 -14.59
C VAL A 431 -14.79 10.76 -14.74
N LYS A 432 -14.52 9.90 -13.74
CA LYS A 432 -14.97 8.49 -13.74
C LYS A 432 -16.50 8.37 -13.81
N GLU A 433 -17.22 9.17 -13.03
CA GLU A 433 -18.68 9.19 -13.02
C GLU A 433 -19.26 9.65 -14.35
N ALA A 434 -18.67 10.69 -14.97
CA ALA A 434 -19.06 11.15 -16.29
C ALA A 434 -18.84 10.09 -17.38
N ALA A 435 -17.67 9.43 -17.37
CA ALA A 435 -17.36 8.35 -18.28
C ALA A 435 -18.31 7.15 -18.12
N ALA A 436 -18.63 6.76 -16.87
CA ALA A 436 -19.59 5.70 -16.60
C ALA A 436 -21.00 6.03 -17.09
N LYS A 437 -21.46 7.26 -16.90
CA LYS A 437 -22.76 7.74 -17.42
C LYS A 437 -22.79 7.74 -18.95
N ALA A 438 -21.73 8.20 -19.60
CA ALA A 438 -21.63 8.20 -21.06
C ALA A 438 -21.65 6.78 -21.62
N LYS A 439 -20.94 5.84 -20.99
CA LYS A 439 -20.93 4.43 -21.38
C LYS A 439 -22.32 3.80 -21.25
N ALA A 440 -23.00 4.00 -20.11
CA ALA A 440 -24.34 3.48 -19.88
C ALA A 440 -25.36 4.05 -20.91
N ALA A 441 -25.26 5.34 -21.23
CA ALA A 441 -26.10 5.96 -22.26
C ALA A 441 -25.85 5.37 -23.65
N ALA A 442 -24.58 5.11 -24.02
CA ALA A 442 -24.22 4.48 -25.29
C ALA A 442 -24.73 3.02 -25.39
N GLU A 443 -24.63 2.25 -24.30
CA GLU A 443 -25.16 0.88 -24.22
C GLU A 443 -26.70 0.88 -24.35
N ALA A 444 -27.39 1.76 -23.66
CA ALA A 444 -28.85 1.92 -23.78
C ALA A 444 -29.29 2.32 -25.19
N ALA A 445 -28.55 3.26 -25.85
CA ALA A 445 -28.84 3.65 -27.23
C ALA A 445 -28.66 2.49 -28.22
N LYS A 446 -27.61 1.68 -28.07
CA LYS A 446 -27.40 0.47 -28.88
C LYS A 446 -28.52 -0.56 -28.70
N ALA A 447 -28.90 -0.85 -27.46
CA ALA A 447 -30.00 -1.77 -27.16
C ALA A 447 -31.33 -1.30 -27.76
N ALA A 448 -31.61 0.01 -27.72
CA ALA A 448 -32.80 0.60 -28.33
C ALA A 448 -32.78 0.55 -29.88
N GLU A 449 -31.61 0.64 -30.52
CA GLU A 449 -31.45 0.49 -31.96
C GLU A 449 -31.60 -0.97 -32.41
N GLU A 450 -31.06 -1.92 -31.65
CA GLU A 450 -31.22 -3.37 -31.88
C GLU A 450 -32.69 -3.77 -31.76
N ALA A 451 -33.42 -3.34 -30.74
CA ALA A 451 -34.83 -3.60 -30.56
C ALA A 451 -35.70 -3.00 -31.70
N LYS A 452 -35.26 -1.91 -32.31
CA LYS A 452 -35.96 -1.33 -33.49
C LYS A 452 -35.68 -2.09 -34.77
N LYS A 453 -34.60 -2.83 -34.88
CA LYS A 453 -34.27 -3.66 -36.06
C LYS A 453 -34.97 -5.05 -36.03
N GLU A 454 -35.36 -5.49 -34.82
CA GLU A 454 -36.07 -6.77 -34.62
C GLU A 454 -37.61 -6.62 -34.65
N ALA A 455 -38.14 -5.41 -34.61
CA ALA A 455 -39.56 -5.04 -34.71
C ALA A 455 -39.91 -4.67 -36.16
#